data_7b8a20f42c1cec468b4aa89a91735221
#
_entry.id   7b8a20f42c1cec468b4aa89a91735221
#
_cell.length_a   1.000
_cell.length_b   1.000
_cell.length_c   1.000
_cell.angle_alpha   90.00
_cell.angle_beta   90.00
_cell.angle_gamma   90.00
#
_symmetry.space_group_name_H-M   'P 1'
#
loop_
_entity.id
_entity.type
_entity.pdbx_description
1 polymer ?
#
loop_
_entity_poly.entity_id
_entity_poly.type
_entity_poly.pdbx_seq_one_letter_code
_entity_poly.pdbx_strand_id
1 'polypeptide(L)'
;LNKISKSFDFCYGHRVYSQNCNVKYSIEDDNPCRRIHGHQGKVTISMSAESLDHRGFVIDFKELTFIKKFINGNLDHRFILSYSDPRFEQLTAGISAERVRLKSIPVTLLDGVVMGWRYKSIENDSFIFVNFNPTSENLAKWIYEGVDKVLAESPFECHIDEVIWSETPKTQAIYSE
;
A
#
# COMPACT_ATOMS: atom_id res chain seq x y z
N LEU A 1 8.80 23.35 -14.17
CA LEU A 1 8.26 22.24 -13.42
C LEU A 1 7.99 22.65 -11.98
N ASN A 2 6.75 22.57 -11.52
CA ASN A 2 6.34 22.87 -10.16
C ASN A 2 6.06 21.54 -9.43
N LYS A 3 6.49 21.45 -8.16
CA LYS A 3 6.36 20.20 -7.38
C LYS A 3 5.68 20.46 -6.04
N ILE A 4 4.88 19.48 -5.63
CA ILE A 4 4.31 19.40 -4.28
C ILE A 4 4.52 18.00 -3.73
N SER A 5 4.43 17.88 -2.41
CA SER A 5 4.36 16.58 -1.75
C SER A 5 3.36 16.60 -0.60
N LYS A 6 2.76 15.45 -0.32
CA LYS A 6 1.85 15.26 0.80
C LYS A 6 2.11 13.93 1.47
N SER A 7 2.16 13.95 2.80
CA SER A 7 2.38 12.76 3.62
C SER A 7 1.12 12.35 4.36
N PHE A 8 1.01 11.05 4.62
CA PHE A 8 -0.08 10.42 5.35
C PHE A 8 0.54 9.42 6.34
N ASP A 9 0.25 9.59 7.62
CA ASP A 9 0.68 8.68 8.68
C ASP A 9 -0.43 7.66 8.96
N PHE A 10 -0.05 6.41 9.25
CA PHE A 10 -0.97 5.32 9.58
C PHE A 10 -0.23 4.20 10.32
N CYS A 11 -0.97 3.33 10.97
CA CYS A 11 -0.43 2.13 11.62
C CYS A 11 -0.82 0.91 10.80
N TYR A 12 0.13 0.01 10.53
CA TYR A 12 -0.15 -1.22 9.80
C TYR A 12 0.70 -2.37 10.31
N GLY A 13 0.28 -3.58 10.01
CA GLY A 13 1.10 -4.77 10.19
C GLY A 13 1.38 -5.46 8.87
N HIS A 14 2.45 -6.20 8.82
CA HIS A 14 2.78 -7.05 7.68
C HIS A 14 3.69 -8.21 8.05
N ARG A 15 3.99 -9.04 7.08
CA ARG A 15 4.99 -10.09 7.13
C ARG A 15 5.67 -10.22 5.79
N VAL A 16 7.00 -10.09 5.78
CA VAL A 16 7.82 -10.31 4.59
C VAL A 16 8.35 -11.75 4.62
N TYR A 17 8.05 -12.55 3.59
CA TYR A 17 8.29 -13.99 3.65
C TYR A 17 9.44 -14.49 2.75
N SER A 18 9.91 -13.68 1.81
CA SER A 18 10.75 -14.14 0.70
C SER A 18 12.25 -14.19 0.99
N GLN A 19 12.70 -13.81 2.20
CA GLN A 19 14.13 -13.68 2.51
C GLN A 19 14.92 -15.00 2.41
N ASN A 20 14.25 -16.14 2.45
CA ASN A 20 14.88 -17.46 2.29
C ASN A 20 14.35 -18.26 1.10
N CYS A 21 13.62 -17.63 0.17
CA CYS A 21 13.08 -18.31 -1.01
C CYS A 21 14.13 -18.56 -2.10
N ASN A 22 15.29 -17.91 -2.03
CA ASN A 22 16.37 -18.07 -2.99
C ASN A 22 17.71 -18.23 -2.27
N VAL A 23 18.38 -19.36 -2.46
CA VAL A 23 19.63 -19.70 -1.79
C VAL A 23 20.73 -18.65 -1.98
N LYS A 24 20.79 -18.01 -3.14
CA LYS A 24 21.80 -16.98 -3.45
C LYS A 24 21.61 -15.70 -2.59
N TYR A 25 20.36 -15.38 -2.23
CA TYR A 25 20.01 -14.16 -1.52
C TYR A 25 19.37 -14.46 -0.15
N SER A 26 19.47 -15.71 0.32
CA SER A 26 18.92 -16.09 1.62
C SER A 26 19.58 -15.31 2.75
N ILE A 27 18.74 -14.73 3.59
CA ILE A 27 19.14 -14.19 4.87
C ILE A 27 18.85 -15.26 5.92
N GLU A 28 19.62 -15.28 7.00
CA GLU A 28 19.48 -16.23 8.11
C GLU A 28 18.03 -16.39 8.57
N ASP A 29 17.71 -17.59 9.06
CA ASP A 29 16.33 -17.97 9.42
C ASP A 29 15.69 -17.09 10.50
N ASP A 30 16.48 -16.39 11.29
CA ASP A 30 16.00 -15.50 12.36
C ASP A 30 15.80 -14.04 11.92
N ASN A 31 15.44 -13.80 10.67
CA ASN A 31 15.11 -12.46 10.21
C ASN A 31 13.79 -11.95 10.82
N PRO A 32 13.80 -10.83 11.57
CA PRO A 32 12.62 -10.28 12.24
C PRO A 32 11.46 -9.97 11.29
N CYS A 33 11.75 -9.55 10.05
CA CYS A 33 10.72 -9.20 9.06
C CYS A 33 9.85 -10.39 8.63
N ARG A 34 10.32 -11.63 8.89
CA ARG A 34 9.52 -12.86 8.66
C ARG A 34 8.48 -13.12 9.75
N ARG A 35 8.55 -12.42 10.85
CA ARG A 35 7.57 -12.49 11.94
C ARG A 35 6.39 -11.57 11.61
N ILE A 36 5.26 -11.83 12.25
CA ILE A 36 4.14 -10.89 12.28
C ILE A 36 4.58 -9.67 13.09
N HIS A 37 4.60 -8.50 12.48
CA HIS A 37 5.02 -7.27 13.13
C HIS A 37 4.30 -6.07 12.54
N GLY A 38 4.44 -4.91 13.15
CA GLY A 38 3.78 -3.69 12.73
C GLY A 38 4.68 -2.48 12.81
N HIS A 39 4.26 -1.44 12.10
CA HIS A 39 4.94 -0.17 11.99
C HIS A 39 3.98 1.00 12.17
N GLN A 40 4.51 2.11 12.64
CA GLN A 40 3.93 3.42 12.43
C GLN A 40 4.47 3.92 11.09
N GLY A 41 3.73 3.61 10.03
CA GLY A 41 4.13 3.90 8.67
C GLY A 41 3.80 5.33 8.25
N LYS A 42 4.48 5.77 7.22
CA LYS A 42 4.19 7.00 6.50
C LYS A 42 4.31 6.77 5.00
N VAL A 43 3.36 7.24 4.24
CA VAL A 43 3.47 7.35 2.80
C VAL A 43 3.53 8.81 2.40
N THR A 44 4.53 9.18 1.60
CA THR A 44 4.65 10.51 1.01
C THR A 44 4.53 10.38 -0.50
N ILE A 45 3.69 11.22 -1.10
CA ILE A 45 3.43 11.25 -2.53
C ILE A 45 3.89 12.60 -3.05
N SER A 46 4.80 12.59 -4.03
CA SER A 46 5.28 13.76 -4.73
C SER A 46 4.64 13.83 -6.11
N MET A 47 4.21 15.02 -6.49
CA MET A 47 3.51 15.28 -7.75
C MET A 47 4.06 16.54 -8.39
N SER A 48 3.98 16.61 -9.71
CA SER A 48 4.42 17.78 -10.47
C SER A 48 3.48 18.15 -11.61
N ALA A 49 3.62 19.40 -12.07
CA ALA A 49 3.02 19.93 -13.28
C ALA A 49 3.96 20.92 -13.95
N GLU A 50 3.92 20.98 -15.28
CA GLU A 50 4.68 21.96 -16.06
C GLU A 50 4.25 23.39 -15.77
N SER A 51 2.94 23.61 -15.68
CA SER A 51 2.32 24.89 -15.33
C SER A 51 1.40 24.74 -14.14
N LEU A 52 1.22 25.82 -13.42
CA LEU A 52 0.19 25.90 -12.38
C LEU A 52 -1.17 26.14 -13.03
N ASP A 53 -2.23 25.66 -12.38
CA ASP A 53 -3.60 25.94 -12.80
C ASP A 53 -3.97 27.43 -12.62
N HIS A 54 -5.18 27.82 -13.05
CA HIS A 54 -5.66 29.19 -12.93
C HIS A 54 -5.72 29.74 -11.48
N ARG A 55 -5.62 28.86 -10.48
CA ARG A 55 -5.58 29.18 -9.05
C ARG A 55 -4.15 29.26 -8.50
N GLY A 56 -3.15 28.89 -9.31
CA GLY A 56 -1.76 28.86 -8.91
C GLY A 56 -1.35 27.56 -8.22
N PHE A 57 -2.03 26.43 -8.46
CA PHE A 57 -1.73 25.12 -7.87
C PHE A 57 -1.21 24.12 -8.91
N VAL A 58 -0.35 23.19 -8.47
CA VAL A 58 -0.13 21.92 -9.15
C VAL A 58 -1.40 21.09 -9.08
N ILE A 59 -1.94 20.95 -7.87
CA ILE A 59 -3.25 20.39 -7.53
C ILE A 59 -3.60 20.86 -6.11
N ASP A 60 -4.86 21.10 -5.83
CA ASP A 60 -5.28 21.42 -4.46
C ASP A 60 -5.08 20.19 -3.56
N PHE A 61 -4.47 20.37 -2.39
CA PHE A 61 -4.29 19.29 -1.41
C PHE A 61 -5.58 18.62 -0.97
N LYS A 62 -6.73 19.28 -1.12
CA LYS A 62 -8.05 18.68 -0.85
C LYS A 62 -8.41 17.59 -1.85
N GLU A 63 -7.97 17.74 -3.11
CA GLU A 63 -8.21 16.73 -4.16
C GLU A 63 -7.49 15.42 -3.85
N LEU A 64 -6.40 15.46 -3.07
CA LEU A 64 -5.70 14.27 -2.60
C LEU A 64 -6.41 13.53 -1.44
N THR A 65 -7.64 13.94 -1.11
CA THR A 65 -8.42 13.31 -0.04
C THR A 65 -8.75 11.85 -0.35
N PHE A 66 -8.81 11.46 -1.62
CA PHE A 66 -9.02 10.07 -2.02
C PHE A 66 -7.90 9.16 -1.50
N ILE A 67 -6.64 9.62 -1.50
CA ILE A 67 -5.49 8.88 -0.97
C ILE A 67 -5.67 8.65 0.54
N LYS A 68 -6.04 9.70 1.28
CA LYS A 68 -6.32 9.59 2.72
C LYS A 68 -7.46 8.59 2.99
N LYS A 69 -8.53 8.66 2.19
CA LYS A 69 -9.66 7.72 2.33
C LYS A 69 -9.23 6.28 2.04
N PHE A 70 -8.38 6.08 1.03
CA PHE A 70 -7.82 4.78 0.73
C PHE A 70 -6.98 4.24 1.89
N ILE A 71 -6.04 5.02 2.40
CA ILE A 71 -5.16 4.63 3.51
C ILE A 71 -5.99 4.30 4.75
N ASN A 72 -6.85 5.21 5.19
CA ASN A 72 -7.69 5.01 6.37
C ASN A 72 -8.66 3.84 6.23
N GLY A 73 -9.18 3.62 5.04
CA GLY A 73 -10.13 2.56 4.78
C GLY A 73 -9.52 1.18 4.57
N ASN A 74 -8.24 1.09 4.19
CA ASN A 74 -7.66 -0.16 3.74
C ASN A 74 -6.31 -0.52 4.38
N LEU A 75 -5.54 0.45 4.83
CA LEU A 75 -4.20 0.21 5.38
C LEU A 75 -4.13 0.49 6.87
N ASP A 76 -4.73 1.59 7.30
CA ASP A 76 -4.65 1.99 8.70
C ASP A 76 -5.31 0.96 9.63
N HIS A 77 -4.55 0.51 10.63
CA HIS A 77 -4.94 -0.54 11.59
C HIS A 77 -5.25 -1.89 10.93
N ARG A 78 -4.59 -2.19 9.79
CA ARG A 78 -4.76 -3.45 9.05
C ARG A 78 -3.46 -4.23 8.97
N PHE A 79 -3.60 -5.54 8.80
CA PHE A 79 -2.50 -6.44 8.53
C PHE A 79 -2.47 -6.81 7.04
N ILE A 80 -1.35 -6.49 6.37
CA ILE A 80 -1.14 -6.77 4.95
C ILE A 80 -0.48 -8.13 4.83
N LEU A 81 -1.16 -9.08 4.21
CA LEU A 81 -0.71 -10.46 4.04
C LEU A 81 -0.77 -10.86 2.57
N SER A 82 0.30 -11.49 2.08
CA SER A 82 0.32 -12.03 0.73
C SER A 82 -0.36 -13.40 0.65
N TYR A 83 -1.16 -13.61 -0.41
CA TYR A 83 -1.65 -14.97 -0.74
C TYR A 83 -0.52 -15.96 -1.03
N SER A 84 0.61 -15.47 -1.54
CA SER A 84 1.76 -16.29 -1.88
C SER A 84 2.66 -16.60 -0.68
N ASP A 85 2.30 -16.12 0.51
CA ASP A 85 3.02 -16.47 1.74
C ASP A 85 2.90 -17.98 1.99
N PRO A 86 4.00 -18.72 2.13
CA PRO A 86 3.96 -20.16 2.41
C PRO A 86 3.22 -20.53 3.70
N ARG A 87 3.02 -19.58 4.60
CA ARG A 87 2.26 -19.76 5.85
C ARG A 87 0.84 -19.17 5.78
N PHE A 88 0.38 -18.79 4.60
CA PHE A 88 -0.93 -18.16 4.45
C PHE A 88 -2.05 -18.95 5.12
N GLU A 89 -2.16 -20.24 4.84
CA GLU A 89 -3.16 -21.13 5.44
C GLU A 89 -3.05 -21.20 6.96
N GLN A 90 -1.84 -21.26 7.50
CA GLN A 90 -1.63 -21.29 8.95
C GLN A 90 -2.01 -19.97 9.62
N LEU A 91 -1.68 -18.84 8.98
CA LEU A 91 -1.97 -17.50 9.50
C LEU A 91 -3.46 -17.16 9.42
N THR A 92 -4.19 -17.82 8.52
CA THR A 92 -5.62 -17.61 8.30
C THR A 92 -6.50 -18.78 8.82
N ALA A 93 -5.92 -19.77 9.49
CA ALA A 93 -6.63 -20.97 9.96
C ALA A 93 -7.80 -20.69 10.92
N GLY A 94 -7.74 -19.62 11.68
CA GLY A 94 -8.84 -19.15 12.54
C GLY A 94 -9.94 -18.42 11.77
N ILE A 95 -9.74 -18.13 10.50
CA ILE A 95 -10.72 -17.50 9.62
C ILE A 95 -11.50 -18.62 8.94
N SER A 96 -12.82 -18.72 9.14
CA SER A 96 -13.61 -19.82 8.60
C SER A 96 -13.49 -19.94 7.08
N ALA A 97 -13.55 -21.17 6.55
CA ALA A 97 -13.45 -21.46 5.10
C ALA A 97 -14.49 -20.69 4.26
N GLU A 98 -15.63 -20.36 4.84
CA GLU A 98 -16.66 -19.52 4.24
C GLU A 98 -16.17 -18.09 4.01
N ARG A 99 -15.28 -17.59 4.85
CA ARG A 99 -14.69 -16.26 4.80
C ARG A 99 -13.60 -16.10 3.74
N VAL A 100 -12.88 -17.16 3.42
CA VAL A 100 -11.92 -17.20 2.30
C VAL A 100 -12.62 -17.10 0.95
N ARG A 101 -13.91 -17.46 0.90
CA ARG A 101 -14.77 -17.37 -0.30
C ARG A 101 -15.54 -16.06 -0.41
N LEU A 102 -15.46 -15.19 0.58
CA LEU A 102 -16.14 -13.91 0.51
C LEU A 102 -15.57 -13.09 -0.64
N LYS A 103 -16.50 -12.65 -1.50
CA LYS A 103 -16.19 -11.83 -2.67
C LYS A 103 -15.27 -10.70 -2.30
N SER A 104 -14.23 -10.52 -3.11
CA SER A 104 -13.44 -9.31 -3.11
C SER A 104 -14.34 -8.11 -3.00
N ILE A 105 -14.08 -7.28 -2.02
CA ILE A 105 -14.54 -5.91 -2.12
C ILE A 105 -13.38 -5.21 -2.80
N PRO A 106 -13.56 -4.77 -4.05
CA PRO A 106 -12.56 -3.96 -4.69
C PRO A 106 -12.23 -2.82 -3.73
N VAL A 107 -10.97 -2.53 -3.57
CA VAL A 107 -10.53 -1.35 -2.85
C VAL A 107 -10.84 -0.18 -3.75
N THR A 108 -11.98 0.43 -3.53
CA THR A 108 -12.78 1.20 -4.47
C THR A 108 -12.19 2.51 -5.01
N LEU A 109 -11.00 2.89 -4.57
CA LEU A 109 -10.36 4.13 -5.06
C LEU A 109 -9.16 3.87 -5.95
N LEU A 110 -8.69 2.64 -5.98
CA LEU A 110 -7.58 2.20 -6.82
C LEU A 110 -8.02 0.95 -7.61
N ASP A 111 -9.28 0.93 -8.07
CA ASP A 111 -9.85 -0.17 -8.83
C ASP A 111 -9.00 -0.51 -10.06
N GLY A 112 -8.63 -1.78 -10.14
CA GLY A 112 -7.87 -2.33 -11.26
C GLY A 112 -6.35 -2.36 -11.06
N VAL A 113 -5.78 -1.64 -10.11
CA VAL A 113 -4.35 -1.72 -9.75
C VAL A 113 -4.16 -2.52 -8.48
N VAL A 114 -5.15 -2.49 -7.61
CA VAL A 114 -5.10 -3.12 -6.30
C VAL A 114 -5.81 -4.45 -6.32
N MET A 115 -5.05 -5.51 -6.30
CA MET A 115 -5.52 -6.86 -6.04
C MET A 115 -5.55 -7.10 -4.52
N GLY A 116 -6.32 -6.32 -3.82
CA GLY A 116 -6.56 -6.51 -2.39
C GLY A 116 -7.95 -7.06 -2.13
N TRP A 117 -8.05 -7.97 -1.17
CA TRP A 117 -9.30 -8.56 -0.72
C TRP A 117 -9.57 -8.13 0.70
N ARG A 118 -10.81 -7.81 1.02
CA ARG A 118 -11.21 -7.35 2.33
C ARG A 118 -12.44 -8.09 2.82
N TYR A 119 -12.46 -8.48 4.09
CA TYR A 119 -13.62 -9.09 4.73
C TYR A 119 -14.54 -8.01 5.34
N LYS A 120 -15.85 -8.26 5.31
CA LYS A 120 -16.87 -7.33 5.81
C LYS A 120 -17.18 -7.43 7.30
N SER A 121 -16.71 -8.45 8.00
CA SER A 121 -16.98 -8.56 9.44
C SER A 121 -15.88 -7.89 10.26
N ILE A 122 -16.23 -7.36 11.43
CA ILE A 122 -15.27 -6.70 12.34
C ILE A 122 -14.05 -7.57 12.62
N GLU A 123 -14.25 -8.87 12.82
CA GLU A 123 -13.18 -9.83 13.10
C GLU A 123 -12.25 -10.05 11.89
N ASN A 124 -12.71 -9.75 10.68
CA ASN A 124 -12.02 -9.99 9.42
C ASN A 124 -11.67 -8.70 8.67
N ASP A 125 -12.10 -7.57 9.15
CA ASP A 125 -11.73 -6.27 8.62
C ASP A 125 -10.28 -5.90 9.01
N SER A 126 -9.61 -6.80 9.75
CA SER A 126 -8.22 -6.63 10.19
C SER A 126 -7.20 -6.98 9.11
N PHE A 127 -7.60 -7.65 8.02
CA PHE A 127 -6.68 -8.08 6.98
C PHE A 127 -6.96 -7.42 5.64
N ILE A 128 -5.87 -7.13 4.93
CA ILE A 128 -5.88 -6.88 3.49
C ILE A 128 -4.96 -7.91 2.83
N PHE A 129 -5.45 -8.60 1.80
CA PHE A 129 -4.69 -9.63 1.10
C PHE A 129 -4.21 -9.08 -0.24
N VAL A 130 -2.91 -9.26 -0.49
CA VAL A 130 -2.24 -8.82 -1.70
C VAL A 130 -1.62 -10.01 -2.44
N ASN A 131 -1.36 -9.85 -3.74
CA ASN A 131 -0.73 -10.89 -4.56
C ASN A 131 0.80 -10.74 -4.70
N PHE A 132 1.39 -9.87 -3.91
CA PHE A 132 2.83 -9.62 -3.86
C PHE A 132 3.35 -9.74 -2.42
N ASN A 133 4.67 -9.89 -2.28
CA ASN A 133 5.32 -9.83 -0.97
C ASN A 133 5.29 -8.38 -0.45
N PRO A 134 4.67 -8.09 0.70
CA PRO A 134 4.44 -6.72 1.16
C PRO A 134 5.70 -6.09 1.77
N THR A 135 6.76 -6.00 0.97
CA THR A 135 7.96 -5.20 1.27
C THR A 135 7.66 -3.72 1.06
N SER A 136 8.45 -2.84 1.64
CA SER A 136 8.33 -1.39 1.48
C SER A 136 8.37 -0.97 0.01
N GLU A 137 9.22 -1.62 -0.80
CA GLU A 137 9.37 -1.34 -2.22
C GLU A 137 8.11 -1.69 -3.00
N ASN A 138 7.55 -2.87 -2.76
CA ASN A 138 6.32 -3.31 -3.42
C ASN A 138 5.11 -2.48 -2.96
N LEU A 139 5.08 -2.07 -1.70
CA LEU A 139 4.03 -1.20 -1.18
C LEU A 139 4.11 0.20 -1.78
N ALA A 140 5.33 0.76 -1.92
CA ALA A 140 5.53 2.04 -2.59
C ALA A 140 5.06 1.99 -4.06
N LYS A 141 5.49 0.94 -4.80
CA LYS A 141 5.07 0.70 -6.18
C LYS A 141 3.55 0.59 -6.29
N TRP A 142 2.93 -0.20 -5.44
CA TRP A 142 1.50 -0.42 -5.44
C TRP A 142 0.69 0.87 -5.26
N ILE A 143 1.13 1.76 -4.34
CA ILE A 143 0.49 3.07 -4.15
C ILE A 143 0.73 3.96 -5.37
N TYR A 144 1.94 3.97 -5.92
CA TYR A 144 2.27 4.75 -7.12
C TYR A 144 1.34 4.42 -8.28
N GLU A 145 1.28 3.16 -8.68
CA GLU A 145 0.44 2.68 -9.78
C GLU A 145 -1.05 3.01 -9.57
N GLY A 146 -1.51 2.94 -8.31
CA GLY A 146 -2.88 3.29 -7.96
C GLY A 146 -3.19 4.77 -8.09
N VAL A 147 -2.29 5.61 -7.61
CA VAL A 147 -2.45 7.08 -7.71
C VAL A 147 -2.32 7.54 -9.16
N ASP A 148 -1.34 7.02 -9.90
CA ASP A 148 -1.13 7.33 -11.31
C ASP A 148 -2.39 7.05 -12.13
N LYS A 149 -3.00 5.89 -11.95
CA LYS A 149 -4.25 5.54 -12.61
C LYS A 149 -5.38 6.52 -12.30
N VAL A 150 -5.54 6.92 -11.04
CA VAL A 150 -6.58 7.88 -10.65
C VAL A 150 -6.34 9.24 -11.29
N LEU A 151 -5.08 9.67 -11.36
CA LEU A 151 -4.72 10.93 -12.00
C LEU A 151 -4.95 10.90 -13.50
N ALA A 152 -4.60 9.80 -14.17
CA ALA A 152 -4.82 9.62 -15.61
C ALA A 152 -6.31 9.68 -16.01
N GLU A 153 -7.21 9.30 -15.10
CA GLU A 153 -8.67 9.36 -15.29
C GLU A 153 -9.29 10.69 -14.81
N SER A 154 -8.49 11.58 -14.22
CA SER A 154 -8.91 12.85 -13.64
C SER A 154 -8.76 14.01 -14.63
N PRO A 155 -9.40 15.15 -14.39
CA PRO A 155 -9.20 16.38 -15.18
C PRO A 155 -7.93 17.16 -14.80
N PHE A 156 -7.09 16.63 -13.89
CA PHE A 156 -5.91 17.35 -13.40
C PHE A 156 -4.75 17.21 -14.38
N GLU A 157 -4.10 18.32 -14.68
CA GLU A 157 -2.91 18.39 -15.56
C GLU A 157 -1.62 18.20 -14.75
N CYS A 158 -1.59 17.20 -13.88
CA CYS A 158 -0.43 16.85 -13.05
C CYS A 158 -0.17 15.34 -13.09
N HIS A 159 1.03 14.95 -12.72
CA HIS A 159 1.42 13.56 -12.66
C HIS A 159 2.14 13.27 -11.33
N ILE A 160 2.17 12.00 -10.98
CA ILE A 160 2.92 11.53 -9.83
C ILE A 160 4.40 11.39 -10.21
N ASP A 161 5.29 11.91 -9.38
CA ASP A 161 6.74 11.76 -9.59
C ASP A 161 7.26 10.53 -8.84
N GLU A 162 6.89 10.42 -7.56
CA GLU A 162 7.38 9.35 -6.70
C GLU A 162 6.44 9.08 -5.53
N VAL A 163 6.56 7.88 -5.00
CA VAL A 163 6.01 7.47 -3.70
C VAL A 163 7.13 7.02 -2.78
N ILE A 164 7.16 7.57 -1.58
CA ILE A 164 8.05 7.16 -0.50
C ILE A 164 7.23 6.41 0.53
N TRP A 165 7.57 5.13 0.76
CA TRP A 165 7.02 4.33 1.84
C TRP A 165 8.03 4.24 2.98
N SER A 166 7.71 4.84 4.12
CA SER A 166 8.56 4.80 5.30
C SER A 166 7.97 3.84 6.33
N GLU A 167 8.69 2.79 6.68
CA GLU A 167 8.31 1.86 7.75
C GLU A 167 8.66 2.42 9.12
N THR A 168 9.80 3.11 9.17
CA THR A 168 10.31 3.74 10.39
C THR A 168 10.86 5.14 10.03
N PRO A 169 11.19 5.98 11.03
CA PRO A 169 11.86 7.24 10.76
C PRO A 169 13.24 7.11 10.09
N LYS A 170 13.80 5.88 10.03
CA LYS A 170 15.17 5.62 9.54
C LYS A 170 15.20 4.82 8.24
N THR A 171 14.10 4.21 7.84
CA THR A 171 14.05 3.29 6.69
C THR A 171 12.89 3.65 5.78
N GLN A 172 13.19 3.75 4.50
CA GLN A 172 12.18 4.04 3.48
C GLN A 172 12.52 3.39 2.15
N ALA A 173 11.52 3.09 1.37
CA ALA A 173 11.62 2.72 -0.03
C ALA A 173 11.01 3.84 -0.89
N ILE A 174 11.62 4.08 -2.04
CA ILE A 174 11.16 5.09 -3.00
C ILE A 174 10.85 4.37 -4.31
N TYR A 175 9.70 4.64 -4.87
CA TYR A 175 9.32 4.19 -6.21
C TYR A 175 8.98 5.39 -7.09
N SER A 176 9.53 5.41 -8.30
CA SER A 176 9.30 6.42 -9.36
C SER A 176 9.42 5.75 -10.74
N GLU A 177 8.77 6.26 -11.74
CA GLU A 177 8.89 5.90 -13.17
C GLU A 177 9.44 7.07 -13.99
#